data_0105e91718cf31ded4a3e4113e4434f3
#
_entry.id   0105e91718cf31ded4a3e4113e4434f3
#
_cell.length_a   1.000
_cell.length_b   1.000
_cell.length_c   1.000
_cell.angle_alpha   90.00
_cell.angle_beta   90.00
_cell.angle_gamma   90.00
#
_symmetry.space_group_name_H-M   'P 1'
#
loop_
_entity.id
_entity.type
_entity.pdbx_description
1 polymer ?
#
loop_
_entity_poly.entity_id
_entity_poly.type
_entity_poly.pdbx_seq_one_letter_code
_entity_poly.pdbx_strand_id
1 'polypeptide(L)'
;LIVIECRELQWGAGGRALTPPLNLKLAAGSLTAVIGSNGSGKSSLLRVLAGLDRPLAGHIRMSVARSGGVAYLPQQQQIDRQFPIRLLELVRGGFWGSRLGRSERQARLRQVLADWGLLDLQTQGLHALSGGELQRALLARMSLTDAQALLLDEPEAALDETGLDLLWQHLRCWQQQGRTLVLVSHNLDRLREKRCNALRIARSGCVAAPIDQLLDRDPLGRVA
;
A
#
# COMPACT_ATOMS: atom_id res chain seq x y z
N LEU A 1 15.36 5.02 12.59
CA LEU A 1 14.58 3.96 13.25
C LEU A 1 14.12 2.96 12.21
N ILE A 2 14.30 1.63 12.46
CA ILE A 2 13.78 0.56 11.59
C ILE A 2 12.35 0.28 12.02
N VAL A 3 11.42 0.33 11.07
CA VAL A 3 9.98 0.10 11.30
C VAL A 3 9.58 -1.33 10.98
N ILE A 4 10.13 -1.90 9.90
CA ILE A 4 9.89 -3.30 9.50
C ILE A 4 11.23 -3.99 9.33
N GLU A 5 11.44 -5.12 10.01
CA GLU A 5 12.62 -5.97 9.85
C GLU A 5 12.17 -7.40 9.57
N CYS A 6 12.59 -7.93 8.43
CA CYS A 6 12.41 -9.34 8.04
C CYS A 6 13.74 -10.07 8.22
N ARG A 7 13.72 -11.23 8.88
CA ARG A 7 14.89 -12.08 9.07
C ARG A 7 14.57 -13.48 8.59
N GLU A 8 15.36 -13.94 7.59
CA GLU A 8 15.20 -15.25 6.96
C GLU A 8 13.74 -15.54 6.55
N LEU A 9 13.03 -14.47 6.12
CA LEU A 9 11.61 -14.53 5.83
C LEU A 9 11.36 -15.35 4.56
N GLN A 10 10.51 -16.37 4.68
CA GLN A 10 9.98 -17.11 3.55
C GLN A 10 8.46 -17.03 3.54
N TRP A 11 7.91 -16.85 2.35
CA TRP A 11 6.47 -16.81 2.10
C TRP A 11 6.13 -17.54 0.81
N GLY A 12 4.86 -17.88 0.62
CA GLY A 12 4.47 -18.62 -0.58
C GLY A 12 3.02 -19.06 -0.54
N ALA A 13 2.68 -19.93 -1.47
CA ALA A 13 1.37 -20.53 -1.60
C ALA A 13 1.47 -22.06 -1.50
N GLY A 14 0.45 -22.70 -0.89
CA GLY A 14 0.40 -24.16 -0.77
C GLY A 14 1.59 -24.77 -0.02
N GLY A 15 2.17 -24.04 0.95
CA GLY A 15 3.31 -24.51 1.75
C GLY A 15 4.65 -24.51 1.02
N ARG A 16 4.73 -23.94 -0.19
CA ARG A 16 5.99 -23.84 -0.96
C ARG A 16 6.49 -22.41 -0.94
N ALA A 17 7.78 -22.25 -0.58
CA ALA A 17 8.46 -20.95 -0.66
C ALA A 17 8.62 -20.52 -2.12
N LEU A 18 8.35 -19.25 -2.39
CA LEU A 18 8.44 -18.65 -3.73
C LEU A 18 9.85 -18.15 -4.05
N THR A 19 10.63 -17.85 -3.01
CA THR A 19 11.98 -17.29 -3.12
C THR A 19 12.89 -17.89 -2.04
N PRO A 20 14.22 -17.77 -2.17
CA PRO A 20 15.13 -17.91 -1.05
C PRO A 20 14.79 -16.96 0.11
N PRO A 21 15.28 -17.21 1.34
CA PRO A 21 14.98 -16.36 2.50
C PRO A 21 15.31 -14.89 2.27
N LEU A 22 14.38 -14.00 2.68
CA LEU A 22 14.51 -12.56 2.58
C LEU A 22 15.00 -11.96 3.90
N ASN A 23 16.08 -11.18 3.84
CA ASN A 23 16.52 -10.29 4.89
C ASN A 23 16.28 -8.84 4.42
N LEU A 24 15.40 -8.09 5.10
CA LEU A 24 15.01 -6.74 4.71
C LEU A 24 14.83 -5.85 5.93
N LYS A 25 15.28 -4.59 5.83
CA LYS A 25 15.05 -3.56 6.85
C LYS A 25 14.49 -2.31 6.19
N LEU A 26 13.33 -1.87 6.64
CA LEU A 26 12.68 -0.65 6.16
C LEU A 26 12.69 0.40 7.28
N ALA A 27 13.25 1.56 6.95
CA ALA A 27 13.36 2.68 7.87
C ALA A 27 12.03 3.46 7.96
N ALA A 28 11.84 4.19 9.07
CA ALA A 28 10.75 5.13 9.20
C ALA A 28 10.79 6.19 8.09
N GLY A 29 9.62 6.51 7.53
CA GLY A 29 9.50 7.50 6.46
C GLY A 29 10.06 7.04 5.11
N SER A 30 10.41 5.74 4.94
CA SER A 30 10.86 5.23 3.65
C SER A 30 9.69 4.87 2.74
N LEU A 31 9.90 5.03 1.42
CA LEU A 31 9.05 4.45 0.37
C LEU A 31 9.86 3.36 -0.33
N THR A 32 9.34 2.13 -0.30
CA THR A 32 9.93 0.99 -0.97
C THR A 32 8.95 0.39 -1.96
N ALA A 33 9.29 0.42 -3.23
CA ALA A 33 8.53 -0.25 -4.27
C ALA A 33 8.86 -1.76 -4.29
N VAL A 34 7.87 -2.61 -4.42
CA VAL A 34 8.04 -4.06 -4.62
C VAL A 34 7.74 -4.37 -6.08
N ILE A 35 8.76 -4.82 -6.81
CA ILE A 35 8.71 -5.13 -8.23
C ILE A 35 9.05 -6.60 -8.49
N GLY A 36 8.57 -7.14 -9.59
CA GLY A 36 8.79 -8.53 -9.98
C GLY A 36 7.70 -9.02 -10.91
N SER A 37 7.92 -10.18 -11.54
CA SER A 37 6.95 -10.80 -12.46
C SER A 37 5.62 -11.14 -11.78
N ASN A 38 4.58 -11.36 -12.57
CA ASN A 38 3.31 -11.87 -12.07
C ASN A 38 3.52 -13.26 -11.45
N GLY A 39 2.89 -13.48 -10.29
CA GLY A 39 3.08 -14.73 -9.55
C GLY A 39 4.39 -14.84 -8.76
N SER A 40 5.25 -13.81 -8.73
CA SER A 40 6.48 -13.82 -7.92
C SER A 40 6.24 -13.72 -6.41
N GLY A 41 4.99 -13.44 -5.98
CA GLY A 41 4.63 -13.40 -4.58
C GLY A 41 4.63 -12.01 -3.94
N LYS A 42 4.55 -10.94 -4.73
CA LYS A 42 4.48 -9.54 -4.24
C LYS A 42 3.32 -9.33 -3.28
N SER A 43 2.10 -9.64 -3.71
CA SER A 43 0.90 -9.53 -2.88
C SER A 43 0.94 -10.44 -1.65
N SER A 44 1.47 -11.66 -1.80
CA SER A 44 1.64 -12.59 -0.68
C SER A 44 2.63 -12.05 0.36
N LEU A 45 3.73 -11.38 -0.08
CA LEU A 45 4.63 -10.70 0.83
C LEU A 45 3.90 -9.59 1.60
N LEU A 46 3.14 -8.73 0.91
CA LEU A 46 2.39 -7.67 1.58
C LEU A 46 1.38 -8.22 2.59
N ARG A 47 0.70 -9.33 2.27
CA ARG A 47 -0.24 -9.99 3.20
C ARG A 47 0.46 -10.53 4.45
N VAL A 48 1.66 -11.11 4.28
CA VAL A 48 2.48 -11.57 5.41
C VAL A 48 2.97 -10.39 6.24
N LEU A 49 3.40 -9.29 5.61
CA LEU A 49 3.76 -8.04 6.30
C LEU A 49 2.55 -7.40 7.02
N ALA A 50 1.36 -7.51 6.46
CA ALA A 50 0.12 -7.05 7.11
C ALA A 50 -0.33 -7.94 8.28
N GLY A 51 0.30 -9.11 8.48
CA GLY A 51 -0.10 -10.08 9.49
C GLY A 51 -1.37 -10.85 9.15
N LEU A 52 -1.81 -10.81 7.88
CA LEU A 52 -2.98 -11.53 7.37
C LEU A 52 -2.65 -13.01 7.09
N ASP A 53 -1.42 -13.27 6.65
CA ASP A 53 -0.91 -14.61 6.42
C ASP A 53 0.30 -14.88 7.31
N ARG A 54 0.51 -16.13 7.67
CA ARG A 54 1.71 -16.54 8.43
C ARG A 54 2.88 -16.78 7.47
N PRO A 55 4.10 -16.37 7.84
CA PRO A 55 5.29 -16.75 7.09
C PRO A 55 5.49 -18.28 7.13
N LEU A 56 6.09 -18.82 6.08
CA LEU A 56 6.48 -20.24 6.03
C LEU A 56 7.70 -20.51 6.90
N ALA A 57 8.65 -19.56 6.95
CA ALA A 57 9.82 -19.59 7.81
C ALA A 57 10.29 -18.16 8.08
N GLY A 58 11.22 -18.01 9.05
CA GLY A 58 11.71 -16.72 9.47
C GLY A 58 10.71 -15.94 10.31
N HIS A 59 10.98 -14.66 10.51
CA HIS A 59 10.10 -13.80 11.31
C HIS A 59 10.15 -12.34 10.86
N ILE A 60 9.08 -11.62 11.24
CA ILE A 60 8.93 -10.19 11.01
C ILE A 60 8.90 -9.51 12.37
N ARG A 61 9.71 -8.48 12.53
CA ARG A 61 9.62 -7.55 13.66
C ARG A 61 9.11 -6.22 13.14
N MET A 62 8.07 -5.70 13.76
CA MET A 62 7.54 -4.37 13.48
C MET A 62 7.61 -3.49 14.72
N SER A 63 8.17 -2.29 14.56
CA SER A 63 8.24 -1.26 15.61
C SER A 63 7.06 -0.28 15.50
N VAL A 64 5.85 -0.82 15.28
CA VAL A 64 4.58 -0.09 15.20
C VAL A 64 3.58 -0.70 16.17
N ALA A 65 2.52 0.02 16.49
CA ALA A 65 1.45 -0.51 17.33
C ALA A 65 0.86 -1.78 16.70
N ARG A 66 0.60 -2.81 17.53
CA ARG A 66 0.02 -4.08 17.05
C ARG A 66 -1.38 -3.89 16.45
N SER A 67 -2.17 -2.97 17.04
CA SER A 67 -3.49 -2.63 16.53
C SER A 67 -3.44 -1.25 15.90
N GLY A 68 -3.85 -1.14 14.63
CA GLY A 68 -3.88 0.12 13.89
C GLY A 68 -2.53 0.66 13.44
N GLY A 69 -1.41 -0.04 13.73
CA GLY A 69 -0.08 0.40 13.31
C GLY A 69 0.25 0.11 11.84
N VAL A 70 -0.49 -0.81 11.22
CA VAL A 70 -0.36 -1.19 9.81
C VAL A 70 -1.71 -1.01 9.12
N ALA A 71 -1.73 -0.37 7.96
CA ALA A 71 -2.88 -0.35 7.06
C ALA A 71 -2.50 -1.04 5.74
N TYR A 72 -3.39 -1.86 5.22
CA TYR A 72 -3.19 -2.62 4.00
C TYR A 72 -4.30 -2.35 3.00
N LEU A 73 -3.92 -2.01 1.77
CA LEU A 73 -4.79 -1.88 0.62
C LEU A 73 -4.50 -3.05 -0.33
N PRO A 74 -5.40 -4.04 -0.45
CA PRO A 74 -5.21 -5.16 -1.36
C PRO A 74 -5.46 -4.78 -2.82
N GLN A 75 -4.84 -5.51 -3.76
CA GLN A 75 -4.98 -5.33 -5.21
C GLN A 75 -6.43 -5.46 -5.68
N GLN A 76 -7.11 -6.53 -5.26
CA GLN A 76 -8.51 -6.75 -5.57
C GLN A 76 -9.35 -6.53 -4.32
N GLN A 77 -10.19 -5.53 -4.37
CA GLN A 77 -11.15 -5.29 -3.31
C GLN A 77 -12.45 -6.00 -3.67
N GLN A 78 -12.69 -7.12 -3.03
CA GLN A 78 -14.00 -7.78 -3.05
C GLN A 78 -14.98 -6.99 -2.19
N ILE A 79 -15.16 -5.70 -2.53
CA ILE A 79 -16.19 -4.92 -1.90
C ILE A 79 -17.49 -5.24 -2.62
N ASP A 80 -18.43 -5.78 -1.88
CA ASP A 80 -19.78 -5.92 -2.38
C ASP A 80 -20.36 -4.51 -2.62
N ARG A 81 -20.43 -4.12 -3.89
CA ARG A 81 -20.96 -2.81 -4.29
C ARG A 81 -22.47 -2.67 -4.01
N GLN A 82 -23.18 -3.79 -3.80
CA GLN A 82 -24.57 -3.80 -3.42
C GLN A 82 -24.79 -3.56 -1.91
N PHE A 83 -23.68 -3.62 -1.14
CA PHE A 83 -23.79 -3.34 0.29
C PHE A 83 -24.28 -1.89 0.52
N PRO A 84 -25.34 -1.66 1.33
CA PRO A 84 -26.05 -0.40 1.39
C PRO A 84 -25.33 0.65 2.25
N ILE A 85 -24.06 0.95 1.91
CA ILE A 85 -23.31 2.06 2.51
C ILE A 85 -22.97 3.12 1.47
N ARG A 86 -22.79 4.34 1.93
CA ARG A 86 -22.38 5.49 1.13
C ARG A 86 -20.88 5.65 1.15
N LEU A 87 -20.34 6.36 0.17
CA LEU A 87 -18.93 6.72 0.11
C LEU A 87 -18.42 7.32 1.42
N LEU A 88 -19.18 8.27 1.99
CA LEU A 88 -18.85 8.91 3.27
C LEU A 88 -18.63 7.89 4.39
N GLU A 89 -19.48 6.88 4.48
CA GLU A 89 -19.41 5.84 5.51
C GLU A 89 -18.21 4.93 5.31
N LEU A 90 -17.91 4.57 4.05
CA LEU A 90 -16.71 3.82 3.69
C LEU A 90 -15.44 4.56 4.13
N VAL A 91 -15.31 5.84 3.76
CA VAL A 91 -14.12 6.66 4.09
C VAL A 91 -14.01 6.87 5.59
N ARG A 92 -15.14 7.16 6.28
CA ARG A 92 -15.21 7.33 7.73
C ARG A 92 -14.72 6.12 8.51
N GLY A 93 -14.83 4.92 7.95
CA GLY A 93 -14.27 3.70 8.53
C GLY A 93 -12.75 3.75 8.76
N GLY A 94 -12.02 4.69 8.15
CA GLY A 94 -10.59 4.93 8.41
C GLY A 94 -10.29 5.45 9.81
N PHE A 95 -11.28 5.98 10.53
CA PHE A 95 -11.13 6.39 11.94
C PHE A 95 -11.22 5.24 12.94
N TRP A 96 -11.23 3.99 12.48
CA TRP A 96 -11.26 2.86 13.40
C TRP A 96 -10.09 2.92 14.39
N GLY A 97 -10.40 2.90 15.69
CA GLY A 97 -9.39 3.01 16.75
C GLY A 97 -8.85 4.43 17.02
N SER A 98 -9.23 5.43 16.22
CA SER A 98 -8.79 6.82 16.43
C SER A 98 -9.36 7.41 17.72
N ARG A 99 -8.53 8.19 18.43
CA ARG A 99 -8.90 8.91 19.66
C ARG A 99 -9.38 10.34 19.43
N LEU A 100 -9.50 10.77 18.17
CA LEU A 100 -9.96 12.12 17.83
C LEU A 100 -11.38 12.39 18.28
N GLY A 101 -11.67 13.62 18.71
CA GLY A 101 -13.01 14.08 19.03
C GLY A 101 -13.92 14.16 17.79
N ARG A 102 -15.24 14.26 18.03
CA ARG A 102 -16.25 14.26 16.95
C ARG A 102 -16.04 15.42 15.96
N SER A 103 -15.79 16.63 16.46
CA SER A 103 -15.58 17.82 15.63
C SER A 103 -14.34 17.69 14.76
N GLU A 104 -13.24 17.20 15.34
CA GLU A 104 -11.96 17.00 14.65
C GLU A 104 -12.07 15.92 13.58
N ARG A 105 -12.74 14.79 13.87
CA ARG A 105 -13.04 13.75 12.86
C ARG A 105 -13.84 14.32 11.70
N GLN A 106 -14.82 15.17 11.96
CA GLN A 106 -15.66 15.76 10.91
C GLN A 106 -14.83 16.70 10.01
N ALA A 107 -14.01 17.55 10.61
CA ALA A 107 -13.13 18.45 9.87
C ALA A 107 -12.11 17.67 9.01
N ARG A 108 -11.45 16.66 9.59
CA ARG A 108 -10.47 15.82 8.90
C ARG A 108 -11.11 14.99 7.79
N LEU A 109 -12.31 14.45 8.01
CA LEU A 109 -13.06 13.71 6.99
C LEU A 109 -13.38 14.59 5.78
N ARG A 110 -13.89 15.82 6.02
CA ARG A 110 -14.19 16.77 4.95
C ARG A 110 -12.93 17.14 4.17
N GLN A 111 -11.81 17.39 4.87
CA GLN A 111 -10.54 17.71 4.24
C GLN A 111 -10.06 16.55 3.34
N VAL A 112 -10.06 15.32 3.84
CA VAL A 112 -9.63 14.15 3.07
C VAL A 112 -10.53 13.92 1.86
N LEU A 113 -11.85 14.10 1.99
CA LEU A 113 -12.75 14.00 0.84
C LEU A 113 -12.45 15.07 -0.23
N ALA A 114 -12.09 16.29 0.19
CA ALA A 114 -11.68 17.36 -0.71
C ALA A 114 -10.36 17.00 -1.42
N ASP A 115 -9.36 16.56 -0.66
CA ASP A 115 -8.02 16.22 -1.16
C ASP A 115 -8.05 15.09 -2.21
N TRP A 116 -9.01 14.17 -2.10
CA TRP A 116 -9.20 13.08 -3.06
C TRP A 116 -10.26 13.37 -4.14
N GLY A 117 -10.82 14.60 -4.18
CA GLY A 117 -11.85 14.99 -5.16
C GLY A 117 -13.16 14.19 -5.02
N LEU A 118 -13.60 13.93 -3.78
CA LEU A 118 -14.74 13.06 -3.47
C LEU A 118 -15.90 13.78 -2.76
N LEU A 119 -15.82 15.11 -2.55
CA LEU A 119 -16.83 15.86 -1.80
C LEU A 119 -18.24 15.72 -2.38
N ASP A 120 -18.38 15.82 -3.71
CA ASP A 120 -19.67 15.78 -4.37
C ASP A 120 -20.27 14.37 -4.44
N LEU A 121 -19.42 13.35 -4.17
CA LEU A 121 -19.80 11.94 -4.22
C LEU A 121 -20.15 11.37 -2.83
N GLN A 122 -20.01 12.14 -1.76
CA GLN A 122 -20.09 11.67 -0.38
C GLN A 122 -21.39 10.95 -0.01
N THR A 123 -22.50 11.31 -0.66
CA THR A 123 -23.83 10.72 -0.42
C THR A 123 -24.15 9.55 -1.34
N GLN A 124 -23.32 9.29 -2.35
CA GLN A 124 -23.55 8.20 -3.32
C GLN A 124 -23.29 6.83 -2.69
N GLY A 125 -24.12 5.85 -3.07
CA GLY A 125 -23.91 4.45 -2.74
C GLY A 125 -22.72 3.86 -3.54
N LEU A 126 -22.10 2.83 -3.01
CA LEU A 126 -20.93 2.22 -3.65
C LEU A 126 -21.20 1.69 -5.07
N HIS A 127 -22.45 1.27 -5.33
CA HIS A 127 -22.88 0.76 -6.64
C HIS A 127 -22.85 1.83 -7.74
N ALA A 128 -22.98 3.10 -7.36
CA ALA A 128 -23.00 4.24 -8.29
C ALA A 128 -21.59 4.78 -8.62
N LEU A 129 -20.55 4.34 -7.88
CA LEU A 129 -19.20 4.81 -8.07
C LEU A 129 -18.51 4.10 -9.26
N SER A 130 -17.74 4.85 -10.05
CA SER A 130 -16.79 4.27 -11.00
C SER A 130 -15.68 3.48 -10.27
N GLY A 131 -14.88 2.71 -11.01
CA GLY A 131 -13.73 2.00 -10.44
C GLY A 131 -12.71 2.95 -9.80
N GLY A 132 -12.39 4.05 -10.50
CA GLY A 132 -11.45 5.05 -10.02
C GLY A 132 -11.95 5.84 -8.80
N GLU A 133 -13.24 6.18 -8.75
CA GLU A 133 -13.85 6.83 -7.58
C GLU A 133 -13.84 5.94 -6.35
N LEU A 134 -14.16 4.66 -6.51
CA LEU A 134 -14.07 3.68 -5.42
C LEU A 134 -12.61 3.51 -4.95
N GLN A 135 -11.66 3.44 -5.88
CA GLN A 135 -10.23 3.34 -5.53
C GLN A 135 -9.76 4.58 -4.75
N ARG A 136 -10.13 5.79 -5.20
CA ARG A 136 -9.85 7.03 -4.46
C ARG A 136 -10.51 7.04 -3.07
N ALA A 137 -11.73 6.52 -2.94
CA ALA A 137 -12.42 6.43 -1.65
C ALA A 137 -11.69 5.50 -0.67
N LEU A 138 -11.11 4.40 -1.16
CA LEU A 138 -10.32 3.49 -0.34
C LEU A 138 -8.98 4.09 0.09
N LEU A 139 -8.32 4.83 -0.80
CA LEU A 139 -7.12 5.60 -0.47
C LEU A 139 -7.42 6.74 0.52
N ALA A 140 -8.56 7.42 0.33
CA ALA A 140 -9.06 8.42 1.29
C ALA A 140 -9.32 7.81 2.67
N ARG A 141 -9.93 6.62 2.73
CA ARG A 141 -10.08 5.86 3.98
C ARG A 141 -8.73 5.57 4.63
N MET A 142 -7.72 5.16 3.85
CA MET A 142 -6.37 4.92 4.34
C MET A 142 -5.71 6.20 4.89
N SER A 143 -5.98 7.37 4.29
CA SER A 143 -5.49 8.68 4.78
C SER A 143 -5.97 9.01 6.19
N LEU A 144 -7.13 8.47 6.60
CA LEU A 144 -7.72 8.72 7.92
C LEU A 144 -7.21 7.75 9.00
N THR A 145 -6.47 6.72 8.62
CA THR A 145 -5.86 5.81 9.60
C THR A 145 -4.68 6.48 10.30
N ASP A 146 -4.42 6.10 11.54
CA ASP A 146 -3.22 6.52 12.28
C ASP A 146 -2.04 5.54 12.06
N ALA A 147 -2.12 4.69 11.03
CA ALA A 147 -1.12 3.68 10.73
C ALA A 147 0.23 4.29 10.36
N GLN A 148 1.29 3.75 10.96
CA GLN A 148 2.67 4.15 10.71
C GLN A 148 3.29 3.41 9.51
N ALA A 149 2.77 2.24 9.18
CA ALA A 149 3.14 1.48 7.99
C ALA A 149 1.93 1.33 7.06
N LEU A 150 2.09 1.74 5.81
CA LEU A 150 1.08 1.62 4.76
C LEU A 150 1.58 0.64 3.70
N LEU A 151 0.83 -0.43 3.50
CA LEU A 151 1.12 -1.47 2.53
C LEU A 151 0.09 -1.35 1.41
N LEU A 152 0.53 -1.05 0.19
CA LEU A 152 -0.34 -0.77 -0.94
C LEU A 152 -0.04 -1.76 -2.07
N ASP A 153 -1.03 -2.56 -2.41
CA ASP A 153 -0.92 -3.57 -3.46
C ASP A 153 -1.62 -3.07 -4.74
N GLU A 154 -0.83 -2.60 -5.70
CA GLU A 154 -1.28 -2.00 -6.96
C GLU A 154 -2.34 -0.89 -6.78
N PRO A 155 -2.08 0.14 -5.95
CA PRO A 155 -3.06 1.20 -5.66
C PRO A 155 -3.39 2.05 -6.88
N GLU A 156 -2.61 1.96 -7.95
CA GLU A 156 -2.76 2.66 -9.23
C GLU A 156 -3.90 2.08 -10.10
N ALA A 157 -4.34 0.85 -9.78
CA ALA A 157 -5.37 0.17 -10.55
C ALA A 157 -6.66 1.00 -10.63
N ALA A 158 -7.24 1.08 -11.82
CA ALA A 158 -8.45 1.84 -12.14
C ALA A 158 -8.38 3.37 -11.96
N LEU A 159 -7.21 3.94 -11.63
CA LEU A 159 -7.03 5.39 -11.57
C LEU A 159 -6.74 5.97 -12.97
N ASP A 160 -7.37 7.09 -13.28
CA ASP A 160 -7.00 7.96 -14.40
C ASP A 160 -5.74 8.80 -14.07
N GLU A 161 -5.23 9.57 -15.01
CA GLU A 161 -4.03 10.40 -14.80
C GLU A 161 -4.18 11.35 -13.60
N THR A 162 -5.34 11.98 -13.44
CA THR A 162 -5.61 12.86 -12.29
C THR A 162 -5.58 12.08 -10.98
N GLY A 163 -6.17 10.90 -10.94
CA GLY A 163 -6.14 10.01 -9.78
C GLY A 163 -4.73 9.51 -9.45
N LEU A 164 -3.92 9.23 -10.48
CA LEU A 164 -2.50 8.86 -10.31
C LEU A 164 -1.69 10.01 -9.71
N ASP A 165 -1.89 11.23 -10.18
CA ASP A 165 -1.19 12.42 -9.63
C ASP A 165 -1.57 12.65 -8.17
N LEU A 166 -2.85 12.55 -7.81
CA LEU A 166 -3.30 12.61 -6.43
C LEU A 166 -2.66 11.51 -5.58
N LEU A 167 -2.61 10.27 -6.06
CA LEU A 167 -1.97 9.17 -5.35
C LEU A 167 -0.51 9.50 -5.02
N TRP A 168 0.28 9.92 -6.02
CA TRP A 168 1.70 10.24 -5.81
C TRP A 168 1.92 11.45 -4.91
N GLN A 169 1.03 12.43 -4.95
CA GLN A 169 1.03 13.55 -4.01
C GLN A 169 0.80 13.06 -2.56
N HIS A 170 -0.18 12.19 -2.35
CA HIS A 170 -0.46 11.63 -1.03
C HIS A 170 0.64 10.69 -0.53
N LEU A 171 1.24 9.86 -1.38
CA LEU A 171 2.40 9.03 -1.01
C LEU A 171 3.55 9.91 -0.47
N ARG A 172 3.84 11.04 -1.11
CA ARG A 172 4.85 12.00 -0.61
C ARG A 172 4.44 12.60 0.72
N CYS A 173 3.19 13.03 0.86
CA CYS A 173 2.68 13.61 2.09
C CYS A 173 2.79 12.61 3.26
N TRP A 174 2.40 11.37 3.06
CA TRP A 174 2.51 10.31 4.07
C TRP A 174 3.97 10.03 4.44
N GLN A 175 4.87 10.02 3.47
CA GLN A 175 6.30 9.85 3.71
C GLN A 175 6.87 11.02 4.53
N GLN A 176 6.50 12.27 4.21
CA GLN A 176 6.89 13.46 4.97
C GLN A 176 6.35 13.46 6.41
N GLN A 177 5.20 12.82 6.63
CA GLN A 177 4.63 12.57 7.97
C GLN A 177 5.36 11.47 8.74
N GLY A 178 6.42 10.87 8.17
CA GLY A 178 7.20 9.81 8.79
C GLY A 178 6.59 8.41 8.63
N ARG A 179 5.52 8.25 7.84
CA ARG A 179 4.93 6.92 7.57
C ARG A 179 5.83 6.11 6.64
N THR A 180 5.95 4.82 6.91
CA THR A 180 6.72 3.87 6.08
C THR A 180 5.79 3.26 5.05
N LEU A 181 6.17 3.33 3.78
CA LEU A 181 5.34 2.92 2.65
C LEU A 181 5.97 1.72 1.93
N VAL A 182 5.18 0.68 1.70
CA VAL A 182 5.53 -0.45 0.84
C VAL A 182 4.50 -0.51 -0.28
N LEU A 183 4.95 -0.35 -1.52
CA LEU A 183 4.10 -0.18 -2.69
C LEU A 183 4.41 -1.25 -3.73
N VAL A 184 3.46 -2.13 -4.06
CA VAL A 184 3.54 -2.93 -5.28
C VAL A 184 3.06 -2.07 -6.43
N SER A 185 3.90 -1.91 -7.46
CA SER A 185 3.57 -1.15 -8.66
C SER A 185 4.20 -1.77 -9.89
N HIS A 186 3.54 -1.66 -11.02
CA HIS A 186 4.04 -2.02 -12.34
C HIS A 186 4.48 -0.79 -13.16
N ASN A 187 4.26 0.42 -12.66
CA ASN A 187 4.61 1.67 -13.34
C ASN A 187 6.08 2.05 -13.05
N LEU A 188 6.99 1.36 -13.72
CA LEU A 188 8.43 1.52 -13.51
C LEU A 188 8.92 2.93 -13.84
N ASP A 189 8.33 3.59 -14.84
CA ASP A 189 8.71 4.95 -15.23
C ASP A 189 8.43 5.95 -14.11
N ARG A 190 7.23 5.90 -13.53
CA ARG A 190 6.89 6.75 -12.37
C ARG A 190 7.75 6.43 -11.15
N LEU A 191 8.03 5.15 -10.88
CA LEU A 191 8.93 4.76 -9.79
C LEU A 191 10.34 5.33 -9.98
N ARG A 192 10.84 5.34 -11.22
CA ARG A 192 12.15 5.90 -11.58
C ARG A 192 12.19 7.41 -11.38
N GLU A 193 11.18 8.13 -11.88
CA GLU A 193 11.04 9.57 -11.64
C GLU A 193 11.07 9.95 -10.15
N LYS A 194 10.49 9.14 -9.31
CA LYS A 194 10.41 9.38 -7.85
C LYS A 194 11.66 8.92 -7.10
N ARG A 195 12.61 8.25 -7.77
CA ARG A 195 13.90 7.79 -7.19
C ARG A 195 13.74 7.02 -5.90
N CYS A 196 12.71 6.17 -5.81
CA CYS A 196 12.45 5.38 -4.61
C CYS A 196 13.41 4.19 -4.47
N ASN A 197 13.49 3.62 -3.28
CA ASN A 197 14.08 2.30 -3.09
C ASN A 197 13.13 1.23 -3.66
N ALA A 198 13.70 0.13 -4.13
CA ALA A 198 12.89 -0.98 -4.60
C ALA A 198 13.40 -2.33 -4.08
N LEU A 199 12.48 -3.24 -3.88
CA LEU A 199 12.69 -4.66 -3.62
C LEU A 199 12.26 -5.43 -4.87
N ARG A 200 13.21 -5.99 -5.61
CA ARG A 200 12.91 -6.89 -6.72
C ARG A 200 12.77 -8.31 -6.18
N ILE A 201 11.64 -8.94 -6.50
CA ILE A 201 11.36 -10.33 -6.15
C ILE A 201 11.49 -11.18 -7.41
N ALA A 202 12.35 -12.19 -7.36
CA ALA A 202 12.55 -13.19 -8.40
C ALA A 202 12.68 -14.58 -7.78
N ARG A 203 12.49 -15.63 -8.57
CA ARG A 203 12.67 -17.02 -8.10
C ARG A 203 14.10 -17.29 -7.62
N SER A 204 15.09 -16.60 -8.19
CA SER A 204 16.50 -16.69 -7.81
C SER A 204 16.82 -15.97 -6.50
N GLY A 205 15.94 -15.15 -5.99
CA GLY A 205 16.13 -14.37 -4.76
C GLY A 205 15.54 -12.97 -4.84
N CYS A 206 15.74 -12.24 -3.75
CA CYS A 206 15.27 -10.86 -3.61
C CYS A 206 16.47 -9.90 -3.53
N VAL A 207 16.36 -8.76 -4.21
CA VAL A 207 17.40 -7.71 -4.19
C VAL A 207 16.75 -6.38 -3.85
N ALA A 208 17.26 -5.72 -2.81
CA ALA A 208 16.86 -4.38 -2.41
C ALA A 208 17.93 -3.37 -2.79
N ALA A 209 17.57 -2.36 -3.59
CA ALA A 209 18.47 -1.28 -4.01
C ALA A 209 17.64 -0.07 -4.48
N PRO A 210 18.26 1.11 -4.72
CA PRO A 210 17.63 2.18 -5.46
C PRO A 210 17.06 1.68 -6.79
N ILE A 211 15.89 2.18 -7.18
CA ILE A 211 15.16 1.69 -8.37
C ILE A 211 16.03 1.77 -9.64
N ASP A 212 16.79 2.83 -9.81
CA ASP A 212 17.67 3.01 -10.99
C ASP A 212 18.69 1.88 -11.12
N GLN A 213 19.31 1.46 -10.00
CA GLN A 213 20.27 0.36 -10.01
C GLN A 213 19.65 -1.00 -10.37
N LEU A 214 18.38 -1.21 -10.03
CA LEU A 214 17.67 -2.45 -10.35
C LEU A 214 17.24 -2.50 -11.80
N LEU A 215 16.85 -1.35 -12.39
CA LEU A 215 16.43 -1.26 -13.78
C LEU A 215 17.61 -1.27 -14.75
N ASP A 216 18.73 -0.62 -14.40
CA ASP A 216 19.93 -0.58 -15.25
C ASP A 216 20.63 -1.95 -15.36
N ARG A 217 20.49 -2.81 -14.36
CA ARG A 217 21.00 -4.18 -14.40
C ARG A 217 20.18 -5.15 -15.25
N ASP A 218 19.00 -4.73 -15.67
CA ASP A 218 18.11 -5.50 -16.54
C ASP A 218 17.55 -4.58 -17.65
N PRO A 219 18.40 -4.17 -18.64
CA PRO A 219 18.06 -3.17 -19.65
C PRO A 219 16.94 -3.58 -20.60
N LEU A 220 16.45 -4.82 -20.52
CA LEU A 220 15.35 -5.32 -21.36
C LEU A 220 13.99 -5.25 -20.67
N GLY A 221 13.92 -4.74 -19.44
CA GLY A 221 12.63 -4.53 -18.76
C GLY A 221 11.73 -5.77 -18.67
N ARG A 222 12.31 -6.96 -18.80
CA ARG A 222 11.57 -8.22 -18.67
C ARG A 222 11.34 -8.53 -17.19
N VAL A 223 10.55 -7.67 -16.57
CA VAL A 223 9.72 -8.07 -15.43
C VAL A 223 8.54 -8.84 -16.04
N ALA A 224 8.86 -9.93 -16.73
CA ALA A 224 7.88 -10.86 -17.27
C ALA A 224 7.59 -11.93 -16.22
#